data_75c8e6c37b4e48ba3c9e0ced745da3e3
#
_entry.id   75c8e6c37b4e48ba3c9e0ced745da3e3
#
_cell.length_a   1.000
_cell.length_b   1.000
_cell.length_c   1.000
_cell.angle_alpha   90.00
_cell.angle_beta   90.00
_cell.angle_gamma   90.00
#
_symmetry.space_group_name_H-M   'P 1'
#
loop_
_entity.id
_entity.type
_entity.pdbx_description
1 polymer ?
#
loop_
_entity_poly.entity_id
_entity_poly.type
_entity_poly.pdbx_seq_one_letter_code
_entity_poly.pdbx_strand_id
1 'polypeptide(L)'
;VIHWYQQKEGKAPERLLFFSGGKFTVESGFQANRYMVEGISVQKRCVFTIKDVIPDDAATYYCAYWEPHFSVKECTRVGRYLVFGSGTKLIISNKGSSPPANTEILQKKHENQIMYVCLIEKFYPEVIRVTWTDEEKDITDNVVKGDTWQSTKEDKYSIASWLTVPAENKDKKYYCKYEHEEKKDSLPTQGIFPHVKNTTLQEEDCKTVFNRGNLILFCLMFVTDQLMHRTAYLVYIILLLKSSMYYLIVLFFIYR
;
A
#
# COMPACT_ATOMS: atom_id res chain seq x y z
N VAL A 1 30.92 -0.63 -8.58
CA VAL A 1 30.14 -1.26 -9.65
C VAL A 1 28.67 -1.13 -9.32
N ILE A 2 27.88 -0.65 -10.27
CA ILE A 2 26.42 -0.52 -10.14
C ILE A 2 25.79 -1.53 -11.09
N HIS A 3 24.76 -2.23 -10.60
CA HIS A 3 24.02 -3.22 -11.35
C HIS A 3 22.60 -2.74 -11.55
N TRP A 4 21.97 -3.06 -12.70
CA TRP A 4 20.54 -2.89 -12.95
C TRP A 4 19.89 -4.23 -13.14
N TYR A 5 18.73 -4.39 -12.49
CA TYR A 5 17.88 -5.55 -12.58
C TYR A 5 16.54 -5.15 -13.17
N GLN A 6 16.00 -6.01 -14.01
CA GLN A 6 14.64 -5.94 -14.52
C GLN A 6 13.80 -7.01 -13.81
N GLN A 7 12.65 -6.63 -13.29
CA GLN A 7 11.68 -7.57 -12.72
C GLN A 7 10.35 -7.39 -13.42
N LYS A 8 9.98 -8.37 -14.24
CA LYS A 8 8.64 -8.48 -14.81
C LYS A 8 7.67 -8.98 -13.76
N GLU A 9 6.40 -8.66 -13.91
CA GLU A 9 5.36 -9.08 -12.98
C GLU A 9 5.32 -10.61 -12.83
N GLY A 10 5.26 -11.06 -11.57
CA GLY A 10 5.27 -12.50 -11.23
C GLY A 10 6.60 -13.22 -11.47
N LYS A 11 7.68 -12.53 -11.87
CA LYS A 11 9.00 -13.13 -12.09
C LYS A 11 10.03 -12.64 -11.10
N ALA A 12 11.10 -13.43 -10.93
CA ALA A 12 12.26 -13.02 -10.17
C ALA A 12 13.01 -11.88 -10.89
N PRO A 13 13.73 -10.99 -10.17
CA PRO A 13 14.60 -10.00 -10.78
C PRO A 13 15.74 -10.66 -11.57
N GLU A 14 15.94 -10.22 -12.81
CA GLU A 14 17.04 -10.65 -13.66
C GLU A 14 18.04 -9.50 -13.86
N ARG A 15 19.34 -9.79 -13.77
CA ARG A 15 20.36 -8.76 -14.02
C ARG A 15 20.36 -8.38 -15.49
N LEU A 16 20.08 -7.11 -15.76
CA LEU A 16 20.02 -6.56 -17.11
C LEU A 16 21.39 -6.13 -17.61
N LEU A 17 22.08 -5.37 -16.78
CA LEU A 17 23.42 -4.83 -17.11
C LEU A 17 24.17 -4.40 -15.83
N PHE A 18 25.47 -4.12 -15.99
CA PHE A 18 26.26 -3.50 -14.96
C PHE A 18 27.15 -2.37 -15.52
N PHE A 19 27.46 -1.39 -14.67
CA PHE A 19 28.31 -0.26 -14.97
C PHE A 19 29.57 -0.28 -14.08
N SER A 20 30.74 -0.24 -14.69
CA SER A 20 32.02 -0.26 -14.01
C SER A 20 33.09 0.50 -14.79
N GLY A 21 33.85 1.34 -14.11
CA GLY A 21 34.99 2.05 -14.74
C GLY A 21 34.59 2.94 -15.94
N GLY A 22 33.41 3.55 -15.91
CA GLY A 22 32.91 4.41 -17.01
C GLY A 22 32.33 3.63 -18.20
N LYS A 23 32.28 2.31 -18.13
CA LYS A 23 31.73 1.45 -19.19
C LYS A 23 30.57 0.62 -18.64
N PHE A 24 29.59 0.31 -19.48
CA PHE A 24 28.52 -0.62 -19.13
C PHE A 24 28.59 -1.88 -20.00
N THR A 25 28.12 -2.97 -19.45
CA THR A 25 28.02 -4.27 -20.13
C THR A 25 26.59 -4.78 -19.95
N VAL A 26 25.94 -5.14 -21.04
CA VAL A 26 24.59 -5.73 -21.06
C VAL A 26 24.70 -7.24 -21.06
N GLU A 27 23.84 -7.92 -20.28
CA GLU A 27 23.79 -9.37 -20.21
C GLU A 27 23.28 -9.99 -21.52
N SER A 28 23.71 -11.22 -21.81
CA SER A 28 23.48 -11.89 -23.10
C SER A 28 22.01 -12.14 -23.47
N GLY A 29 21.09 -12.05 -22.53
CA GLY A 29 19.65 -12.18 -22.76
C GLY A 29 18.95 -10.92 -23.25
N PHE A 30 19.67 -9.78 -23.35
CA PHE A 30 19.09 -8.48 -23.64
C PHE A 30 19.70 -7.83 -24.89
N GLN A 31 18.92 -6.98 -25.57
CA GLN A 31 19.35 -6.28 -26.78
C GLN A 31 20.21 -5.06 -26.41
N ALA A 32 21.54 -5.21 -26.46
CA ALA A 32 22.50 -4.22 -25.98
C ALA A 32 22.37 -2.82 -26.62
N ASN A 33 21.90 -2.74 -27.87
CA ASN A 33 21.71 -1.47 -28.60
C ASN A 33 20.58 -0.59 -28.05
N ARG A 34 19.68 -1.16 -27.23
CA ARG A 34 18.55 -0.43 -26.64
C ARG A 34 18.84 0.21 -25.30
N TYR A 35 19.95 -0.13 -24.69
CA TYR A 35 20.28 0.32 -23.33
C TYR A 35 21.51 1.23 -23.33
N MET A 36 21.46 2.27 -22.51
CA MET A 36 22.56 3.18 -22.29
C MET A 36 22.67 3.55 -20.81
N VAL A 37 23.92 3.67 -20.35
CA VAL A 37 24.20 4.12 -18.98
C VAL A 37 25.25 5.22 -19.03
N GLU A 38 24.96 6.33 -18.37
CA GLU A 38 25.87 7.45 -18.23
C GLU A 38 26.13 7.74 -16.75
N GLY A 39 27.42 7.82 -16.41
CA GLY A 39 27.86 8.22 -15.07
C GLY A 39 28.19 9.70 -15.04
N ILE A 40 27.50 10.48 -14.23
CA ILE A 40 27.74 11.90 -14.01
C ILE A 40 28.55 12.06 -12.72
N SER A 41 29.88 12.08 -12.82
CA SER A 41 30.80 12.06 -11.66
C SER A 41 30.61 13.24 -10.70
N VAL A 42 30.34 14.44 -11.22
CA VAL A 42 30.12 15.65 -10.40
C VAL A 42 28.89 15.54 -9.51
N GLN A 43 27.84 14.89 -10.01
CA GLN A 43 26.58 14.70 -9.27
C GLN A 43 26.51 13.37 -8.52
N LYS A 44 27.53 12.53 -8.59
CA LYS A 44 27.51 11.15 -8.10
C LYS A 44 26.26 10.38 -8.56
N ARG A 45 25.83 10.62 -9.79
CA ARG A 45 24.60 10.14 -10.39
C ARG A 45 24.92 9.20 -11.54
N CYS A 46 24.14 8.15 -11.67
CA CYS A 46 24.18 7.21 -12.78
C CYS A 46 22.81 7.14 -13.43
N VAL A 47 22.74 7.43 -14.72
CA VAL A 47 21.49 7.50 -15.48
C VAL A 47 21.41 6.28 -16.39
N PHE A 48 20.35 5.51 -16.25
CA PHE A 48 20.00 4.39 -17.12
C PHE A 48 18.92 4.82 -18.09
N THR A 49 19.11 4.53 -19.38
CA THR A 49 18.19 4.90 -20.44
C THR A 49 17.82 3.69 -21.28
N ILE A 50 16.55 3.53 -21.58
CA ILE A 50 15.99 2.54 -22.49
C ILE A 50 15.54 3.28 -23.75
N LYS A 51 16.06 2.87 -24.91
CA LYS A 51 15.69 3.40 -26.22
C LYS A 51 14.59 2.56 -26.84
N ASP A 52 13.79 3.16 -27.73
CA ASP A 52 12.77 2.48 -28.51
C ASP A 52 11.88 1.56 -27.65
N VAL A 53 11.26 2.17 -26.64
CA VAL A 53 10.48 1.49 -25.61
C VAL A 53 9.34 0.71 -26.25
N ILE A 54 9.22 -0.58 -25.91
CA ILE A 54 8.18 -1.50 -26.37
C ILE A 54 7.36 -2.04 -25.20
N PRO A 55 6.14 -2.56 -25.41
CA PRO A 55 5.30 -3.07 -24.32
C PRO A 55 5.99 -4.14 -23.43
N ASP A 56 6.92 -4.92 -24.00
CA ASP A 56 7.67 -5.93 -23.26
C ASP A 56 8.69 -5.35 -22.25
N ASP A 57 8.98 -4.04 -22.32
CA ASP A 57 9.82 -3.35 -21.33
C ASP A 57 9.07 -3.00 -20.05
N ALA A 58 7.76 -3.21 -19.98
CA ALA A 58 6.97 -2.98 -18.77
C ALA A 58 7.48 -3.90 -17.64
N ALA A 59 8.09 -3.30 -16.61
CA ALA A 59 8.76 -4.00 -15.53
C ALA A 59 9.11 -3.03 -14.40
N THR A 60 9.53 -3.57 -13.25
CA THR A 60 10.20 -2.77 -12.21
C THR A 60 11.71 -2.89 -12.39
N TYR A 61 12.37 -1.76 -12.45
CA TYR A 61 13.81 -1.65 -12.63
C TYR A 61 14.47 -1.24 -11.32
N TYR A 62 15.47 -2.01 -10.88
CA TYR A 62 16.21 -1.74 -9.66
C TYR A 62 17.67 -1.46 -9.99
N CYS A 63 18.23 -0.42 -9.37
CA CYS A 63 19.69 -0.31 -9.26
C CYS A 63 20.15 -1.05 -8.00
N ALA A 64 21.36 -1.61 -8.03
CA ALA A 64 21.94 -2.31 -6.90
C ALA A 64 23.45 -2.20 -6.89
N TYR A 65 24.08 -2.33 -5.70
CA TYR A 65 25.50 -2.40 -5.53
C TYR A 65 25.90 -3.40 -4.45
N TRP A 66 27.14 -3.88 -4.52
CA TRP A 66 27.69 -4.76 -3.51
C TRP A 66 28.38 -3.94 -2.42
N GLU A 67 27.90 -4.08 -1.20
CA GLU A 67 28.48 -3.46 -0.02
C GLU A 67 29.35 -4.48 0.74
N PRO A 68 30.63 -4.14 1.09
CA PRO A 68 31.43 -5.01 1.92
C PRO A 68 30.90 -5.02 3.35
N HIS A 69 30.66 -6.19 3.89
CA HIS A 69 30.23 -6.37 5.28
C HIS A 69 31.46 -6.67 6.15
N PHE A 70 31.74 -5.78 7.08
CA PHE A 70 32.75 -6.00 8.12
C PHE A 70 32.05 -6.47 9.39
N SER A 71 32.15 -7.76 9.69
CA SER A 71 31.77 -8.27 11.01
C SER A 71 32.98 -8.16 11.94
N VAL A 72 32.88 -7.34 12.97
CA VAL A 72 33.96 -7.14 13.97
C VAL A 72 34.15 -8.36 14.87
N LYS A 73 33.29 -9.37 14.81
CA LYS A 73 33.29 -10.53 15.71
C LYS A 73 33.95 -11.80 15.15
N GLU A 74 34.16 -11.90 13.85
CA GLU A 74 34.83 -13.08 13.25
C GLU A 74 35.79 -12.67 12.15
N CYS A 75 37.09 -12.82 12.41
CA CYS A 75 38.17 -12.51 11.50
C CYS A 75 38.24 -13.35 10.20
N THR A 76 37.22 -14.09 9.79
CA THR A 76 37.37 -15.10 8.74
C THR A 76 36.39 -15.06 7.56
N ARG A 77 35.41 -14.14 7.49
CA ARG A 77 34.60 -14.00 6.28
C ARG A 77 34.23 -12.53 5.99
N VAL A 78 34.88 -11.98 4.97
CA VAL A 78 34.40 -10.76 4.29
C VAL A 78 33.18 -11.17 3.45
N GLY A 79 32.00 -11.05 4.01
CA GLY A 79 30.74 -11.19 3.26
C GLY A 79 30.49 -9.91 2.46
N ARG A 80 29.93 -10.05 1.29
CA ARG A 80 29.34 -8.92 0.54
C ARG A 80 27.84 -9.18 0.43
N TYR A 81 27.05 -8.15 0.62
CA TYR A 81 25.61 -8.23 0.37
C TYR A 81 25.21 -7.23 -0.71
N LEU A 82 24.20 -7.61 -1.49
CA LEU A 82 23.66 -6.80 -2.56
C LEU A 82 22.60 -5.86 -2.00
N VAL A 83 22.82 -4.55 -2.11
CA VAL A 83 21.88 -3.52 -1.68
C VAL A 83 21.11 -3.03 -2.90
N PHE A 84 19.79 -3.10 -2.82
CA PHE A 84 18.90 -2.63 -3.88
C PHE A 84 18.34 -1.25 -3.57
N GLY A 85 18.16 -0.42 -4.60
CA GLY A 85 17.30 0.75 -4.53
C GLY A 85 15.82 0.36 -4.42
N SER A 86 14.95 1.33 -4.17
CA SER A 86 13.49 1.12 -4.03
C SER A 86 12.79 0.63 -5.30
N GLY A 87 13.46 0.76 -6.46
CA GLY A 87 12.92 0.39 -7.75
C GLY A 87 12.10 1.50 -8.42
N THR A 88 11.99 1.40 -9.75
CA THR A 88 11.13 2.25 -10.58
C THR A 88 10.26 1.35 -11.44
N LYS A 89 8.95 1.41 -11.27
CA LYS A 89 8.00 0.66 -12.09
C LYS A 89 7.75 1.43 -13.38
N LEU A 90 8.11 0.83 -14.52
CA LEU A 90 7.83 1.36 -15.85
C LEU A 90 6.51 0.78 -16.35
N ILE A 91 5.57 1.68 -16.63
CA ILE A 91 4.27 1.34 -17.20
C ILE A 91 4.24 1.84 -18.64
N ILE A 92 3.91 0.95 -19.55
CA ILE A 92 3.79 1.26 -20.97
C ILE A 92 2.33 1.09 -21.37
N SER A 93 1.71 2.18 -21.73
CA SER A 93 0.29 2.22 -22.05
C SER A 93 0.04 3.29 -23.10
N ASN A 94 -0.93 3.05 -23.97
CA ASN A 94 -1.49 4.06 -24.86
C ASN A 94 -2.52 4.97 -24.17
N LYS A 95 -2.85 4.67 -22.91
CA LYS A 95 -3.77 5.46 -22.09
C LYS A 95 -2.99 6.59 -21.40
N GLY A 96 -3.47 7.81 -21.53
CA GLY A 96 -2.87 8.98 -20.87
C GLY A 96 -2.98 8.89 -19.34
N SER A 97 -2.01 9.52 -18.67
CA SER A 97 -2.05 9.69 -17.20
C SER A 97 -3.25 10.52 -16.78
N SER A 98 -3.87 10.17 -15.68
CA SER A 98 -4.93 10.97 -15.05
C SER A 98 -4.64 11.12 -13.55
N PRO A 99 -4.61 12.37 -13.04
CA PRO A 99 -4.42 12.62 -11.63
C PRO A 99 -5.63 12.11 -10.82
N PRO A 100 -5.50 11.97 -9.51
CA PRO A 100 -6.62 11.64 -8.63
C PRO A 100 -7.80 12.58 -8.86
N ALA A 101 -9.00 12.02 -9.02
CA ALA A 101 -10.23 12.80 -9.20
C ALA A 101 -10.81 13.23 -7.86
N ASN A 102 -10.64 12.42 -6.83
CA ASN A 102 -11.10 12.71 -5.47
C ASN A 102 -9.99 12.41 -4.46
N THR A 103 -9.88 13.29 -3.48
CA THR A 103 -8.97 13.10 -2.35
C THR A 103 -9.67 13.61 -1.09
N GLU A 104 -9.73 12.79 -0.04
CA GLU A 104 -10.35 13.18 1.22
C GLU A 104 -9.66 12.53 2.41
N ILE A 105 -9.80 13.16 3.58
CA ILE A 105 -9.39 12.59 4.86
C ILE A 105 -10.64 12.36 5.71
N LEU A 106 -10.79 11.12 6.17
CA LEU A 106 -11.82 10.72 7.10
C LEU A 106 -11.20 10.57 8.49
N GLN A 107 -11.97 10.90 9.53
CA GLN A 107 -11.54 10.78 10.92
C GLN A 107 -12.51 9.91 11.72
N LYS A 108 -11.98 8.95 12.49
CA LYS A 108 -12.74 8.16 13.44
C LYS A 108 -12.04 8.15 14.79
N LYS A 109 -12.79 8.43 15.86
CA LYS A 109 -12.33 8.28 17.24
C LYS A 109 -12.77 6.93 17.77
N HIS A 110 -11.86 6.23 18.43
CA HIS A 110 -12.15 4.98 19.11
C HIS A 110 -11.37 4.95 20.43
N GLU A 111 -12.08 4.99 21.53
CA GLU A 111 -11.50 5.06 22.87
C GLU A 111 -10.44 6.18 23.01
N ASN A 112 -9.19 5.81 23.30
CA ASN A 112 -8.07 6.73 23.49
C ASN A 112 -7.24 6.94 22.20
N GLN A 113 -7.78 6.62 21.02
CA GLN A 113 -7.09 6.76 19.75
C GLN A 113 -7.94 7.49 18.71
N ILE A 114 -7.26 8.12 17.78
CA ILE A 114 -7.86 8.74 16.59
C ILE A 114 -7.22 8.11 15.37
N MET A 115 -8.04 7.62 14.47
CA MET A 115 -7.64 7.11 13.16
C MET A 115 -7.99 8.14 12.09
N TYR A 116 -7.01 8.54 11.32
CA TYR A 116 -7.18 9.33 10.10
C TYR A 116 -7.01 8.40 8.89
N VAL A 117 -7.92 8.47 7.95
CA VAL A 117 -7.86 7.71 6.69
C VAL A 117 -7.77 8.68 5.53
N CYS A 118 -6.68 8.63 4.80
CA CYS A 118 -6.48 9.36 3.56
C CYS A 118 -6.95 8.48 2.40
N LEU A 119 -8.01 8.89 1.72
CA LEU A 119 -8.56 8.21 0.57
C LEU A 119 -8.22 9.00 -0.70
N ILE A 120 -7.60 8.35 -1.66
CA ILE A 120 -7.18 8.93 -2.95
C ILE A 120 -7.78 8.07 -4.05
N GLU A 121 -8.62 8.66 -4.90
CA GLU A 121 -9.44 7.89 -5.81
C GLU A 121 -9.29 8.30 -7.28
N LYS A 122 -9.48 7.30 -8.15
CA LYS A 122 -9.64 7.45 -9.59
C LYS A 122 -8.43 8.06 -10.29
N PHE A 123 -7.25 7.58 -10.00
CA PHE A 123 -6.01 7.95 -10.67
C PHE A 123 -5.53 6.87 -11.65
N TYR A 124 -4.68 7.21 -12.58
CA TYR A 124 -4.00 6.30 -13.51
C TYR A 124 -2.65 6.90 -13.92
N PRO A 125 -1.56 6.12 -13.95
CA PRO A 125 -1.43 4.70 -13.65
C PRO A 125 -1.47 4.37 -12.15
N GLU A 126 -1.33 3.09 -11.80
CA GLU A 126 -1.47 2.59 -10.42
C GLU A 126 -0.39 3.05 -9.44
N VAL A 127 0.74 3.54 -9.94
CA VAL A 127 1.89 3.89 -9.10
C VAL A 127 1.65 5.24 -8.42
N ILE A 128 1.59 5.21 -7.10
CA ILE A 128 1.41 6.40 -6.26
C ILE A 128 2.22 6.24 -4.98
N ARG A 129 2.79 7.33 -4.51
CA ARG A 129 3.45 7.40 -3.20
C ARG A 129 2.57 8.20 -2.25
N VAL A 130 2.26 7.61 -1.10
CA VAL A 130 1.48 8.26 -0.04
C VAL A 130 2.33 8.29 1.22
N THR A 131 2.46 9.45 1.83
CA THR A 131 3.23 9.66 3.07
C THR A 131 2.44 10.52 4.06
N TRP A 132 2.67 10.30 5.35
CA TRP A 132 2.11 11.12 6.40
C TRP A 132 3.20 11.99 7.02
N THR A 133 2.87 13.24 7.32
CA THR A 133 3.82 14.17 7.97
C THR A 133 3.16 14.86 9.14
N ASP A 134 3.98 15.13 10.16
CA ASP A 134 3.65 16.00 11.28
C ASP A 134 4.40 17.32 10.99
N GLU A 135 3.65 18.34 10.54
CA GLU A 135 4.19 19.61 10.05
C GLU A 135 5.25 19.42 8.95
N GLU A 136 6.54 19.26 9.30
CA GLU A 136 7.64 19.10 8.33
C GLU A 136 8.27 17.71 8.31
N LYS A 137 8.01 16.87 9.33
CA LYS A 137 8.67 15.59 9.51
C LYS A 137 7.80 14.42 9.01
N ASP A 138 8.38 13.54 8.23
CA ASP A 138 7.72 12.28 7.82
C ASP A 138 7.47 11.37 9.03
N ILE A 139 6.27 10.82 9.11
CA ILE A 139 5.82 9.87 10.11
C ILE A 139 5.79 8.50 9.47
N THR A 140 6.46 7.55 10.12
CA THR A 140 6.45 6.13 9.73
C THR A 140 5.72 5.26 10.74
N ASP A 141 5.70 5.67 12.00
CA ASP A 141 5.10 4.93 13.09
C ASP A 141 3.57 5.01 13.05
N ASN A 142 2.92 3.87 13.24
CA ASN A 142 1.46 3.73 13.22
C ASN A 142 0.79 4.18 11.90
N VAL A 143 1.56 4.17 10.81
CA VAL A 143 1.09 4.40 9.46
C VAL A 143 0.92 3.07 8.74
N VAL A 144 -0.23 2.88 8.11
CA VAL A 144 -0.48 1.73 7.24
C VAL A 144 -0.87 2.24 5.86
N LYS A 145 -0.18 1.77 4.84
CA LYS A 145 -0.53 1.96 3.44
C LYS A 145 -1.29 0.73 2.97
N GLY A 146 -2.54 0.90 2.56
CA GLY A 146 -3.33 -0.15 1.94
C GLY A 146 -2.84 -0.48 0.53
N ASP A 147 -3.35 -1.56 -0.02
CA ASP A 147 -3.10 -1.91 -1.41
C ASP A 147 -3.88 -0.98 -2.37
N THR A 148 -3.33 -0.78 -3.55
CA THR A 148 -4.02 -0.07 -4.62
C THR A 148 -5.06 -1.02 -5.23
N TRP A 149 -6.30 -0.59 -5.36
CA TRP A 149 -7.36 -1.37 -5.99
C TRP A 149 -7.90 -0.70 -7.24
N GLN A 150 -8.36 -1.51 -8.18
CA GLN A 150 -8.95 -1.06 -9.43
C GLN A 150 -10.47 -1.11 -9.38
N SER A 151 -11.13 -0.08 -9.91
CA SER A 151 -12.57 -0.08 -10.09
C SER A 151 -12.99 -1.11 -11.15
N THR A 152 -14.09 -1.81 -10.92
CA THR A 152 -14.66 -2.73 -11.91
C THR A 152 -15.32 -2.03 -13.11
N LYS A 153 -15.62 -0.74 -12.98
CA LYS A 153 -16.34 0.06 -14.00
C LYS A 153 -15.42 1.00 -14.77
N GLU A 154 -14.31 1.39 -14.18
CA GLU A 154 -13.37 2.35 -14.74
C GLU A 154 -11.96 1.75 -14.64
N ASP A 155 -11.14 1.90 -15.67
CA ASP A 155 -9.73 1.52 -15.61
C ASP A 155 -8.92 2.55 -14.82
N LYS A 156 -9.34 2.80 -13.58
CA LYS A 156 -8.70 3.73 -12.65
C LYS A 156 -8.47 3.05 -11.31
N TYR A 157 -7.51 3.55 -10.60
CA TYR A 157 -7.05 3.01 -9.33
C TYR A 157 -7.42 3.92 -8.19
N SER A 158 -7.55 3.34 -7.02
CA SER A 158 -7.75 4.05 -5.75
C SER A 158 -6.87 3.43 -4.68
N ILE A 159 -6.55 4.20 -3.66
CA ILE A 159 -5.75 3.76 -2.51
C ILE A 159 -6.24 4.44 -1.25
N ALA A 160 -6.09 3.75 -0.13
CA ALA A 160 -6.27 4.32 1.20
C ALA A 160 -5.01 4.11 2.04
N SER A 161 -4.67 5.12 2.82
CA SER A 161 -3.64 5.04 3.84
C SER A 161 -4.19 5.59 5.14
N TRP A 162 -3.80 5.02 6.27
CA TRP A 162 -4.28 5.48 7.57
C TRP A 162 -3.18 5.66 8.59
N LEU A 163 -3.37 6.68 9.42
CA LEU A 163 -2.52 7.04 10.54
C LEU A 163 -3.34 6.90 11.83
N THR A 164 -2.80 6.19 12.81
CA THR A 164 -3.42 6.08 14.13
C THR A 164 -2.58 6.84 15.15
N VAL A 165 -3.22 7.77 15.87
CA VAL A 165 -2.54 8.59 16.88
C VAL A 165 -3.30 8.52 18.22
N PRO A 166 -2.63 8.74 19.38
CA PRO A 166 -3.28 8.88 20.67
C PRO A 166 -4.27 10.06 20.69
N ALA A 167 -5.39 9.92 21.42
CA ALA A 167 -6.43 10.95 21.49
C ALA A 167 -5.94 12.29 22.08
N GLU A 168 -4.87 12.26 22.89
CA GLU A 168 -4.20 13.46 23.40
C GLU A 168 -3.60 14.34 22.31
N ASN A 169 -3.27 13.76 21.16
CA ASN A 169 -2.72 14.46 19.99
C ASN A 169 -3.78 15.03 19.06
N LYS A 170 -5.04 15.15 19.50
CA LYS A 170 -6.18 15.63 18.68
C LYS A 170 -5.96 17.02 18.07
N ASP A 171 -5.20 17.87 18.74
CA ASP A 171 -4.96 19.25 18.31
C ASP A 171 -3.71 19.42 17.45
N LYS A 172 -2.93 18.33 17.25
CA LYS A 172 -1.79 18.32 16.32
C LYS A 172 -2.28 18.26 14.87
N LYS A 173 -1.52 18.91 14.00
CA LYS A 173 -1.79 18.93 12.56
C LYS A 173 -0.99 17.85 11.87
N TYR A 174 -1.67 16.96 11.19
CA TYR A 174 -1.08 15.96 10.34
C TYR A 174 -1.46 16.23 8.89
N TYR A 175 -0.62 15.78 7.97
CA TYR A 175 -0.84 15.94 6.55
C TYR A 175 -0.65 14.60 5.86
N CYS A 176 -1.60 14.24 5.00
CA CYS A 176 -1.45 13.18 4.03
C CYS A 176 -0.89 13.79 2.74
N LYS A 177 0.33 13.44 2.37
CA LYS A 177 0.97 13.87 1.14
C LYS A 177 0.96 12.75 0.13
N TYR A 178 0.66 13.05 -1.12
CA TYR A 178 0.79 12.07 -2.19
C TYR A 178 1.58 12.64 -3.38
N GLU A 179 2.27 11.74 -4.06
CA GLU A 179 2.98 12.00 -5.31
C GLU A 179 2.47 11.00 -6.35
N HIS A 180 1.91 11.50 -7.43
CA HIS A 180 1.43 10.72 -8.56
C HIS A 180 1.88 11.37 -9.85
N GLU A 181 2.76 10.67 -10.61
CA GLU A 181 3.47 11.23 -11.75
C GLU A 181 4.18 12.53 -11.35
N GLU A 182 3.93 13.62 -12.06
CA GLU A 182 4.50 14.93 -11.75
C GLU A 182 3.70 15.72 -10.71
N LYS A 183 2.51 15.23 -10.34
CA LYS A 183 1.63 15.93 -9.42
C LYS A 183 1.91 15.53 -7.97
N LYS A 184 2.11 16.57 -7.14
CA LYS A 184 2.24 16.43 -5.69
C LYS A 184 1.16 17.27 -5.02
N ASP A 185 0.54 16.73 -3.98
CA ASP A 185 -0.48 17.43 -3.22
C ASP A 185 -0.47 17.00 -1.75
N SER A 186 -1.11 17.78 -0.89
CA SER A 186 -1.11 17.58 0.56
C SER A 186 -2.47 17.92 1.14
N LEU A 187 -3.03 16.98 1.90
CA LEU A 187 -4.32 17.15 2.58
C LEU A 187 -4.09 17.29 4.09
N PRO A 188 -4.54 18.38 4.72
CA PRO A 188 -4.47 18.55 6.17
C PRO A 188 -5.57 17.77 6.89
N THR A 189 -5.28 17.27 8.11
CA THR A 189 -6.27 16.63 8.97
C THR A 189 -7.17 17.65 9.71
N GLN A 190 -6.81 18.92 9.68
CA GLN A 190 -7.60 20.01 10.28
C GLN A 190 -8.09 20.97 9.21
N GLY A 191 -9.37 21.34 9.26
CA GLY A 191 -9.88 22.55 8.63
C GLY A 191 -10.78 22.43 7.41
N ILE A 192 -11.10 21.25 6.91
CA ILE A 192 -12.09 21.08 5.84
C ILE A 192 -13.00 19.88 6.13
N PHE A 193 -13.68 19.93 7.27
CA PHE A 193 -14.85 19.08 7.44
C PHE A 193 -16.08 19.99 7.39
N PRO A 194 -17.02 19.77 6.45
CA PRO A 194 -18.38 20.19 6.74
C PRO A 194 -18.73 19.48 8.04
N HIS A 195 -19.16 20.23 9.04
CA HIS A 195 -19.67 19.75 10.29
C HIS A 195 -20.62 18.57 10.02
N VAL A 196 -20.12 17.35 10.09
CA VAL A 196 -20.97 16.23 10.37
C VAL A 196 -21.34 16.42 11.83
N LYS A 197 -22.51 17.00 12.05
CA LYS A 197 -23.15 17.01 13.37
C LYS A 197 -22.95 15.61 13.94
N ASN A 198 -22.51 15.54 15.21
CA ASN A 198 -22.52 14.33 16.02
C ASN A 198 -23.96 13.78 16.06
N THR A 199 -24.36 13.15 15.00
CA THR A 199 -25.54 12.30 14.97
C THR A 199 -24.99 10.96 15.42
N THR A 200 -25.25 10.61 16.66
CA THR A 200 -25.27 9.22 17.10
C THR A 200 -26.08 8.46 16.05
N LEU A 201 -25.40 7.74 15.18
CA LEU A 201 -26.02 6.88 14.19
C LEU A 201 -26.77 5.81 14.99
N GLN A 202 -28.06 6.04 15.21
CA GLN A 202 -28.96 4.99 15.62
C GLN A 202 -29.09 4.01 14.43
N GLU A 203 -29.23 2.75 14.72
CA GLU A 203 -29.27 1.61 13.77
C GLU A 203 -30.30 1.77 12.63
N GLU A 204 -31.20 2.76 12.71
CA GLU A 204 -32.24 3.06 11.72
C GLU A 204 -31.77 3.92 10.53
N ASP A 205 -30.66 4.67 10.66
CA ASP A 205 -30.19 5.57 9.60
C ASP A 205 -29.43 4.87 8.46
N CYS A 206 -29.03 3.63 8.66
CA CYS A 206 -28.43 2.81 7.59
C CYS A 206 -29.39 2.46 6.44
N LYS A 207 -30.70 2.57 6.64
CA LYS A 207 -31.70 2.20 5.61
C LYS A 207 -31.94 3.30 4.57
N THR A 208 -31.62 4.54 4.87
CA THR A 208 -31.94 5.70 4.00
C THR A 208 -30.81 6.12 3.05
N VAL A 209 -29.58 5.60 3.24
CA VAL A 209 -28.41 5.97 2.42
C VAL A 209 -28.23 5.07 1.18
N PHE A 210 -29.17 4.19 0.90
CA PHE A 210 -29.08 3.19 -0.18
C PHE A 210 -29.08 3.77 -1.61
N ASN A 211 -29.14 5.09 -1.77
CA ASN A 211 -29.29 5.74 -3.09
C ASN A 211 -28.10 6.58 -3.58
N ARG A 212 -26.92 6.51 -2.93
CA ARG A 212 -25.70 7.10 -3.46
C ARG A 212 -24.56 6.07 -3.49
N GLY A 213 -24.29 5.58 -4.67
CA GLY A 213 -23.50 4.37 -4.98
C GLY A 213 -22.04 4.29 -4.58
N ASN A 214 -21.50 5.12 -3.70
CA ASN A 214 -20.05 5.14 -3.39
C ASN A 214 -19.69 4.90 -1.91
N LEU A 215 -20.64 4.74 -1.01
CA LEU A 215 -20.35 4.51 0.43
C LEU A 215 -20.54 3.05 0.88
N ILE A 216 -20.95 2.18 -0.04
CA ILE A 216 -21.38 0.80 0.28
C ILE A 216 -20.23 -0.10 0.71
N LEU A 217 -19.02 0.13 0.21
CA LEU A 217 -17.91 -0.79 0.47
C LEU A 217 -17.33 -0.65 1.88
N PHE A 218 -17.34 0.56 2.44
CA PHE A 218 -16.81 0.81 3.79
C PHE A 218 -17.74 0.33 4.91
N CYS A 219 -19.05 0.46 4.73
CA CYS A 219 -20.03 -0.10 5.68
C CYS A 219 -20.04 -1.64 5.67
N LEU A 220 -19.83 -2.28 4.51
CA LEU A 220 -19.77 -3.74 4.39
C LEU A 220 -18.56 -4.35 5.10
N MET A 221 -17.40 -3.72 5.10
CA MET A 221 -16.21 -4.25 5.80
C MET A 221 -16.38 -4.26 7.33
N PHE A 222 -17.00 -3.24 7.91
CA PHE A 222 -17.22 -3.19 9.36
C PHE A 222 -18.44 -4.00 9.82
N VAL A 223 -19.48 -4.14 8.98
CA VAL A 223 -20.66 -4.94 9.29
C VAL A 223 -20.35 -6.44 9.15
N THR A 224 -19.49 -6.86 8.23
CA THR A 224 -19.12 -8.27 8.08
C THR A 224 -18.33 -8.80 9.27
N ASP A 225 -17.48 -7.99 9.91
CA ASP A 225 -16.69 -8.45 11.06
C ASP A 225 -17.57 -8.63 12.31
N GLN A 226 -18.49 -7.70 12.58
CA GLN A 226 -19.47 -7.83 13.67
C GLN A 226 -20.52 -8.92 13.39
N LEU A 227 -20.93 -9.08 12.13
CA LEU A 227 -21.90 -10.13 11.77
C LEU A 227 -21.26 -11.51 11.83
N MET A 228 -20.01 -11.66 11.42
CA MET A 228 -19.24 -12.89 11.54
C MET A 228 -19.04 -13.32 13.01
N HIS A 229 -18.78 -12.38 13.91
CA HIS A 229 -18.68 -12.70 15.35
C HIS A 229 -20.03 -13.11 15.95
N ARG A 230 -21.12 -12.44 15.59
CA ARG A 230 -22.48 -12.79 16.06
C ARG A 230 -22.97 -14.12 15.49
N THR A 231 -22.73 -14.40 14.22
CA THR A 231 -23.09 -15.67 13.60
C THR A 231 -22.27 -16.84 14.14
N ALA A 232 -20.96 -16.66 14.33
CA ALA A 232 -20.10 -17.65 14.96
C ALA A 232 -20.55 -17.95 16.41
N TYR A 233 -20.91 -16.94 17.18
CA TYR A 233 -21.42 -17.08 18.53
C TYR A 233 -22.77 -17.84 18.56
N LEU A 234 -23.70 -17.51 17.66
CA LEU A 234 -25.00 -18.22 17.56
C LEU A 234 -24.82 -19.68 17.16
N VAL A 235 -23.93 -19.98 16.20
CA VAL A 235 -23.60 -21.37 15.83
C VAL A 235 -23.01 -22.13 17.01
N TYR A 236 -22.11 -21.50 17.76
CA TYR A 236 -21.53 -22.10 18.96
C TYR A 236 -22.56 -22.41 20.04
N ILE A 237 -23.50 -21.50 20.33
CA ILE A 237 -24.61 -21.72 21.27
C ILE A 237 -25.52 -22.86 20.81
N ILE A 238 -25.86 -22.92 19.52
CA ILE A 238 -26.69 -24.01 18.97
C ILE A 238 -25.99 -25.37 19.13
N LEU A 239 -24.68 -25.43 18.89
CA LEU A 239 -23.90 -26.65 19.05
C LEU A 239 -23.82 -27.09 20.55
N LEU A 240 -23.67 -26.16 21.48
CA LEU A 240 -23.69 -26.43 22.91
C LEU A 240 -25.06 -26.96 23.36
N LEU A 241 -26.16 -26.36 22.92
CA LEU A 241 -27.50 -26.83 23.25
C LEU A 241 -27.75 -28.23 22.69
N LYS A 242 -27.34 -28.49 21.46
CA LYS A 242 -27.45 -29.81 20.83
C LYS A 242 -26.63 -30.87 21.58
N SER A 243 -25.40 -30.54 22.02
CA SER A 243 -24.53 -31.41 22.80
C SER A 243 -25.16 -31.73 24.18
N SER A 244 -25.72 -30.72 24.88
CA SER A 244 -26.34 -30.90 26.18
C SER A 244 -27.61 -31.75 26.09
N MET A 245 -28.43 -31.58 25.07
CA MET A 245 -29.61 -32.41 24.81
C MET A 245 -29.22 -33.87 24.56
N TYR A 246 -28.17 -34.11 23.77
CA TYR A 246 -27.65 -35.45 23.53
C TYR A 246 -27.18 -36.08 24.82
N TYR A 247 -26.46 -35.36 25.67
CA TYR A 247 -25.98 -35.83 26.95
C TYR A 247 -27.14 -36.22 27.90
N LEU A 248 -28.21 -35.42 27.97
CA LEU A 248 -29.42 -35.73 28.75
C LEU A 248 -30.14 -36.98 28.26
N ILE A 249 -30.22 -37.19 26.94
CA ILE A 249 -30.81 -38.39 26.36
C ILE A 249 -29.98 -39.64 26.75
N VAL A 250 -28.67 -39.57 26.65
CA VAL A 250 -27.77 -40.69 27.05
C VAL A 250 -27.92 -40.99 28.53
N LEU A 251 -27.94 -39.96 29.39
CA LEU A 251 -28.18 -40.17 30.83
C LEU A 251 -29.54 -40.81 31.10
N PHE A 252 -30.59 -40.37 30.39
CA PHE A 252 -31.93 -40.99 30.55
C PHE A 252 -31.92 -42.48 30.20
N PHE A 253 -31.19 -42.93 29.16
CA PHE A 253 -31.08 -44.32 28.79
C PHE A 253 -30.19 -45.16 29.74
N ILE A 254 -29.21 -44.49 30.39
CA ILE A 254 -28.34 -45.18 31.38
C ILE A 254 -29.04 -45.39 32.73
N TYR A 255 -29.92 -44.44 33.12
CA TYR A 255 -30.60 -44.52 34.44
C TYR A 255 -32.01 -45.12 34.38
N ARG A 256 -32.48 -45.55 33.22
CA ARG A 256 -33.71 -46.34 33.05
C ARG A 256 -33.40 -47.82 33.01
#